data_cfff17a3107c0017c20885482379aa82
#
_entry.id   cfff17a3107c0017c20885482379aa82
#
_cell.length_a   1.000
_cell.length_b   1.000
_cell.length_c   1.000
_cell.angle_alpha   90.00
_cell.angle_beta   90.00
_cell.angle_gamma   90.00
#
_symmetry.space_group_name_H-M   'P 1'
#
loop_
_entity.id
_entity.type
_entity.pdbx_description
1 polymer ?
#
loop_
_entity_poly.entity_id
_entity_poly.type
_entity_poly.pdbx_seq_one_letter_code
_entity_poly.pdbx_strand_id
1 'polypeptide(L)'
;MINSTYDEEAVLDNTTADATATVDTTTATVEAEPTSRLPRWLRAPQPKPLRPQKEVDKLYPRLRFQVFIGIFIGYASFYLIRNNVSLVANTLSENGLSKTDIGIIANCLLLAYGFSKFFAATISDRANARFFMPLGLILSGLTNILIGISADGTISVSIFAVLMTINGIFQGMGWPPAGRVMVHWFSTSERGGKMALWNIAHNVGGALSGALVAYALDHFGSDNWASAFWFPAVICFILAIITFFLVRDNPQSMGLPSIEEYHNDPAPVEIDEADKTESTWQTIRRHILRNPTMVYLAFANVFVYTLRYGIVSWAPLYLAQVLSLIHISEPTRRTPI
;
A
#
# COMPACT_ATOMS: atom_id res chain seq x y z
N MET A 1 11.21 -38.47 -61.09
CA MET A 1 12.04 -39.72 -61.31
C MET A 1 12.25 -40.29 -59.93
N ILE A 2 11.67 -41.47 -59.79
CA ILE A 2 12.12 -42.68 -59.11
C ILE A 2 11.99 -42.59 -57.56
N ASN A 3 10.97 -43.18 -57.04
CA ASN A 3 10.59 -44.54 -56.65
C ASN A 3 11.17 -44.91 -55.29
N SER A 4 10.31 -45.25 -54.41
CA SER A 4 9.73 -46.58 -54.01
C SER A 4 10.61 -47.22 -52.95
N THR A 5 10.17 -47.93 -51.95
CA THR A 5 9.06 -48.87 -51.75
C THR A 5 8.95 -49.20 -50.27
N TYR A 6 7.77 -49.43 -49.83
CA TYR A 6 7.22 -50.44 -48.92
C TYR A 6 8.18 -51.43 -48.28
N ASP A 7 7.98 -51.71 -47.01
CA ASP A 7 7.57 -53.03 -46.59
C ASP A 7 6.86 -53.07 -45.25
N GLU A 8 5.73 -53.72 -45.29
CA GLU A 8 4.80 -54.16 -44.23
C GLU A 8 5.25 -55.51 -43.72
N GLU A 9 4.73 -55.91 -42.59
CA GLU A 9 4.71 -57.25 -41.93
C GLU A 9 5.68 -57.37 -40.74
N ALA A 10 5.31 -57.73 -39.52
CA ALA A 10 4.37 -58.79 -39.18
C ALA A 10 4.09 -58.84 -37.66
N VAL A 11 2.91 -59.26 -37.34
CA VAL A 11 2.55 -60.31 -36.37
C VAL A 11 2.45 -59.98 -34.90
N LEU A 12 1.21 -60.05 -34.49
CA LEU A 12 0.66 -60.32 -33.15
C LEU A 12 1.47 -61.34 -32.33
N ASP A 13 1.74 -61.03 -31.10
CA ASP A 13 1.69 -62.03 -30.06
C ASP A 13 1.07 -61.48 -28.75
N ASN A 14 0.07 -62.18 -28.31
CA ASN A 14 -0.70 -62.03 -27.08
C ASN A 14 0.08 -62.61 -25.91
N THR A 15 0.41 -61.79 -24.89
CA THR A 15 0.57 -62.38 -23.55
C THR A 15 0.10 -61.37 -22.50
N THR A 16 -0.98 -61.72 -21.87
CA THR A 16 -1.51 -61.14 -20.62
C THR A 16 -0.44 -61.16 -19.55
N ALA A 17 -0.06 -59.99 -19.06
CA ALA A 17 0.66 -59.85 -17.81
C ALA A 17 0.00 -58.72 -16.99
N ASP A 18 -0.57 -59.15 -15.94
CA ASP A 18 -1.11 -58.42 -14.79
C ASP A 18 -0.08 -57.40 -14.31
N ALA A 19 -0.34 -56.10 -14.52
CA ALA A 19 0.43 -55.02 -13.94
C ALA A 19 -0.46 -54.22 -12.96
N THR A 20 -0.43 -54.70 -11.74
CA THR A 20 -0.77 -53.89 -10.57
C THR A 20 0.04 -52.58 -10.63
N ALA A 21 -0.55 -51.50 -11.13
CA ALA A 21 0.01 -50.18 -11.06
C ALA A 21 0.00 -49.75 -9.58
N THR A 22 1.15 -49.92 -8.95
CA THR A 22 1.46 -49.19 -7.71
C THR A 22 1.39 -47.73 -7.99
N VAL A 23 0.37 -47.05 -7.50
CA VAL A 23 0.29 -45.61 -7.42
C VAL A 23 1.46 -45.16 -6.53
N ASP A 24 2.49 -44.71 -7.15
CA ASP A 24 3.63 -44.06 -6.50
C ASP A 24 3.10 -42.70 -5.95
N THR A 25 2.65 -42.72 -4.71
CA THR A 25 2.39 -41.51 -3.93
C THR A 25 3.73 -40.86 -3.66
N THR A 26 4.24 -40.17 -4.64
CA THR A 26 5.35 -39.23 -4.45
C THR A 26 4.81 -38.15 -3.53
N THR A 27 4.98 -38.33 -2.22
CA THR A 27 4.90 -37.28 -1.22
C THR A 27 5.88 -36.21 -1.64
N ALA A 28 5.37 -35.18 -2.33
CA ALA A 28 6.11 -33.95 -2.55
C ALA A 28 6.53 -33.47 -1.13
N THR A 29 7.78 -33.68 -0.82
CA THR A 29 8.43 -33.09 0.34
C THR A 29 8.23 -31.59 0.20
N VAL A 30 7.31 -31.05 0.98
CA VAL A 30 7.14 -29.62 1.18
C VAL A 30 8.49 -29.15 1.72
N GLU A 31 9.33 -28.59 0.87
CA GLU A 31 10.53 -27.91 1.29
C GLU A 31 10.14 -26.89 2.35
N ALA A 32 10.71 -27.06 3.54
CA ALA A 32 10.47 -26.18 4.66
C ALA A 32 10.96 -24.77 4.27
N GLU A 33 10.02 -23.88 3.94
CA GLU A 33 10.35 -22.48 3.71
C GLU A 33 11.21 -21.93 4.84
N PRO A 34 12.20 -21.09 4.53
CA PRO A 34 13.07 -20.46 5.53
C PRO A 34 12.19 -19.80 6.59
N THR A 35 12.37 -20.20 7.83
CA THR A 35 11.54 -19.80 8.96
C THR A 35 11.53 -18.27 9.08
N SER A 36 10.49 -17.66 8.51
CA SER A 36 10.27 -16.21 8.64
C SER A 36 10.26 -15.83 10.11
N ARG A 37 11.09 -14.87 10.51
CA ARG A 37 11.15 -14.34 11.89
C ARG A 37 9.89 -13.60 12.33
N LEU A 38 8.90 -13.45 11.42
CA LEU A 38 7.65 -12.78 11.70
C LEU A 38 6.76 -13.63 12.62
N PRO A 39 5.94 -12.99 13.50
CA PRO A 39 4.93 -13.66 14.29
C PRO A 39 3.96 -14.46 13.39
N ARG A 40 3.47 -15.61 13.83
CA ARG A 40 2.62 -16.51 13.03
C ARG A 40 1.40 -15.83 12.41
N TRP A 41 0.75 -14.93 13.14
CA TRP A 41 -0.43 -14.20 12.66
C TRP A 41 -0.12 -13.19 11.55
N LEU A 42 1.12 -12.73 11.46
CA LEU A 42 1.55 -11.75 10.44
C LEU A 42 2.16 -12.43 9.20
N ARG A 43 2.47 -13.72 9.23
CA ARG A 43 3.06 -14.42 8.08
C ARG A 43 2.09 -14.50 6.91
N ALA A 44 2.65 -14.56 5.70
CA ALA A 44 1.88 -14.84 4.49
C ALA A 44 1.05 -16.13 4.68
N PRO A 45 -0.23 -16.13 4.27
CA PRO A 45 -1.08 -17.29 4.47
C PRO A 45 -0.69 -18.42 3.51
N GLN A 46 -0.76 -19.65 4.00
CA GLN A 46 -0.51 -20.86 3.21
C GLN A 46 -1.62 -21.07 2.16
N PRO A 47 -1.30 -21.59 0.97
CA PRO A 47 -2.29 -21.99 -0.03
C PRO A 47 -3.27 -23.02 0.56
N LYS A 48 -4.54 -22.90 0.17
CA LYS A 48 -5.59 -23.88 0.50
C LYS A 48 -5.87 -24.77 -0.69
N PRO A 49 -6.43 -25.98 -0.46
CA PRO A 49 -6.89 -26.83 -1.57
C PRO A 49 -7.82 -26.06 -2.49
N LEU A 50 -7.70 -26.29 -3.80
CA LEU A 50 -8.53 -25.65 -4.81
C LEU A 50 -9.99 -26.00 -4.62
N ARG A 51 -10.83 -24.99 -4.76
CA ARG A 51 -12.30 -25.14 -4.75
C ARG A 51 -12.80 -25.72 -6.08
N PRO A 52 -14.01 -26.34 -6.07
CA PRO A 52 -14.67 -26.73 -7.30
C PRO A 52 -14.83 -25.56 -8.27
N GLN A 53 -14.67 -25.78 -9.59
CA GLN A 53 -14.69 -24.73 -10.62
C GLN A 53 -15.90 -23.82 -10.54
N LYS A 54 -17.10 -24.37 -10.30
CA LYS A 54 -18.33 -23.58 -10.14
C LYS A 54 -18.28 -22.53 -9.01
N GLU A 55 -17.57 -22.84 -7.94
CA GLU A 55 -17.37 -21.90 -6.83
C GLU A 55 -16.30 -20.86 -7.20
N VAL A 56 -15.24 -21.26 -7.89
CA VAL A 56 -14.19 -20.39 -8.38
C VAL A 56 -14.79 -19.30 -9.26
N ASP A 57 -15.58 -19.67 -10.28
CA ASP A 57 -16.17 -18.73 -11.24
C ASP A 57 -17.08 -17.68 -10.59
N LYS A 58 -17.75 -18.05 -9.49
CA LYS A 58 -18.62 -17.13 -8.75
C LYS A 58 -17.86 -16.27 -7.74
N LEU A 59 -16.86 -16.86 -7.07
CA LEU A 59 -16.20 -16.23 -5.93
C LEU A 59 -15.05 -15.30 -6.38
N TYR A 60 -14.34 -15.66 -7.45
CA TYR A 60 -13.18 -14.95 -7.95
C TYR A 60 -13.48 -13.48 -8.30
N PRO A 61 -14.47 -13.17 -9.16
CA PRO A 61 -14.78 -11.78 -9.51
C PRO A 61 -15.22 -10.96 -8.29
N ARG A 62 -16.00 -11.58 -7.38
CA ARG A 62 -16.48 -10.93 -6.16
C ARG A 62 -15.32 -10.56 -5.22
N LEU A 63 -14.40 -11.49 -5.00
CA LEU A 63 -13.23 -11.24 -4.14
C LEU A 63 -12.27 -10.24 -4.76
N ARG A 64 -12.06 -10.27 -6.08
CA ARG A 64 -11.25 -9.27 -6.78
C ARG A 64 -11.78 -7.85 -6.54
N PHE A 65 -13.08 -7.65 -6.72
CA PHE A 65 -13.72 -6.36 -6.47
C PHE A 65 -13.61 -5.96 -4.99
N GLN A 66 -13.92 -6.88 -4.07
CA GLN A 66 -13.80 -6.66 -2.64
C GLN A 66 -12.39 -6.24 -2.23
N VAL A 67 -11.38 -6.96 -2.71
CA VAL A 67 -9.97 -6.71 -2.41
C VAL A 67 -9.51 -5.37 -3.00
N PHE A 68 -9.95 -5.06 -4.24
CA PHE A 68 -9.66 -3.77 -4.87
C PHE A 68 -10.18 -2.61 -4.02
N ILE A 69 -11.44 -2.65 -3.59
CA ILE A 69 -12.03 -1.65 -2.71
C ILE A 69 -11.30 -1.62 -1.36
N GLY A 70 -10.92 -2.78 -0.83
CA GLY A 70 -10.18 -2.88 0.42
C GLY A 70 -8.83 -2.16 0.39
N ILE A 71 -8.02 -2.40 -0.64
CA ILE A 71 -6.73 -1.71 -0.79
C ILE A 71 -6.90 -0.22 -1.17
N PHE A 72 -7.99 0.14 -1.85
CA PHE A 72 -8.31 1.53 -2.16
C PHE A 72 -8.65 2.32 -0.88
N ILE A 73 -9.60 1.82 -0.08
CA ILE A 73 -9.98 2.42 1.20
C ILE A 73 -8.78 2.46 2.15
N GLY A 74 -8.07 1.35 2.30
CA GLY A 74 -6.91 1.26 3.17
C GLY A 74 -5.85 2.29 2.81
N TYR A 75 -5.52 2.44 1.51
CA TYR A 75 -4.51 3.40 1.09
C TYR A 75 -4.99 4.86 1.19
N ALA A 76 -6.25 5.14 0.87
CA ALA A 76 -6.85 6.46 1.08
C ALA A 76 -6.81 6.87 2.55
N SER A 77 -7.04 5.92 3.46
CA SER A 77 -7.05 6.16 4.91
C SER A 77 -5.70 6.64 5.45
N PHE A 78 -4.58 6.16 4.90
CA PHE A 78 -3.26 6.68 5.28
C PHE A 78 -3.13 8.18 5.00
N TYR A 79 -3.80 8.70 3.96
CA TYR A 79 -3.75 10.12 3.63
C TYR A 79 -4.58 10.99 4.55
N LEU A 80 -5.59 10.44 5.24
CA LEU A 80 -6.39 11.19 6.21
C LEU A 80 -5.58 11.71 7.40
N ILE A 81 -4.47 11.03 7.72
CA ILE A 81 -3.64 11.31 8.90
C ILE A 81 -2.17 11.59 8.54
N ARG A 82 -1.89 11.91 7.27
CA ARG A 82 -0.54 12.21 6.79
C ARG A 82 -0.22 13.69 6.75
N ASN A 83 -1.12 14.49 6.20
CA ASN A 83 -0.86 15.88 5.84
C ASN A 83 -1.41 16.89 6.86
N ASN A 84 -1.82 16.45 8.03
CA ASN A 84 -2.53 17.26 9.03
C ASN A 84 -1.72 18.48 9.48
N VAL A 85 -0.38 18.33 9.63
CA VAL A 85 0.52 19.46 9.95
C VAL A 85 0.39 20.60 8.93
N SER A 86 0.36 20.28 7.63
CA SER A 86 0.24 21.29 6.59
C SER A 86 -1.13 21.96 6.58
N LEU A 87 -2.19 21.22 6.93
CA LEU A 87 -3.55 21.74 6.98
C LEU A 87 -3.78 22.70 8.16
N VAL A 88 -3.10 22.48 9.29
CA VAL A 88 -3.17 23.35 10.48
C VAL A 88 -1.95 24.26 10.63
N ALA A 89 -1.15 24.42 9.60
CA ALA A 89 0.10 25.19 9.66
C ALA A 89 -0.11 26.65 10.08
N ASN A 90 -1.22 27.27 9.67
CA ASN A 90 -1.58 28.62 10.09
C ASN A 90 -1.89 28.68 11.59
N THR A 91 -2.75 27.79 12.07
CA THR A 91 -3.12 27.69 13.50
C THR A 91 -1.90 27.39 14.37
N LEU A 92 -0.98 26.51 13.91
CA LEU A 92 0.27 26.24 14.61
C LEU A 92 1.17 27.47 14.68
N SER A 93 1.20 28.27 13.62
CA SER A 93 1.98 29.53 13.58
C SER A 93 1.38 30.56 14.53
N GLU A 94 0.07 30.70 14.63
CA GLU A 94 -0.65 31.57 15.57
C GLU A 94 -0.40 31.12 17.03
N ASN A 95 -0.22 29.82 17.26
CA ASN A 95 0.15 29.25 18.57
C ASN A 95 1.67 29.29 18.87
N GLY A 96 2.44 30.06 18.13
CA GLY A 96 3.85 30.39 18.44
C GLY A 96 4.91 29.52 17.77
N LEU A 97 4.54 28.57 16.88
CA LEU A 97 5.53 27.82 16.11
C LEU A 97 6.05 28.66 14.94
N SER A 98 7.36 28.71 14.78
CA SER A 98 7.93 29.36 13.59
C SER A 98 7.66 28.51 12.33
N LYS A 99 7.69 29.17 11.15
CA LYS A 99 7.59 28.45 9.87
C LYS A 99 8.68 27.41 9.69
N THR A 100 9.85 27.65 10.27
CA THR A 100 10.97 26.70 10.28
C THR A 100 10.64 25.47 11.11
N ASP A 101 10.04 25.63 12.29
CA ASP A 101 9.63 24.52 13.15
C ASP A 101 8.57 23.64 12.48
N ILE A 102 7.55 24.26 11.87
CA ILE A 102 6.51 23.58 11.10
C ILE A 102 7.14 22.80 9.92
N GLY A 103 8.10 23.42 9.23
CA GLY A 103 8.84 22.77 8.16
C GLY A 103 9.65 21.57 8.63
N ILE A 104 10.34 21.67 9.76
CA ILE A 104 11.10 20.56 10.37
C ILE A 104 10.15 19.42 10.71
N ILE A 105 9.06 19.69 11.41
CA ILE A 105 8.06 18.71 11.83
C ILE A 105 7.49 17.96 10.61
N ALA A 106 7.09 18.69 9.56
CA ALA A 106 6.55 18.08 8.34
C ALA A 106 7.60 17.24 7.60
N ASN A 107 8.86 17.70 7.53
CA ASN A 107 9.95 16.98 6.87
C ASN A 107 10.37 15.72 7.62
N CYS A 108 10.28 15.70 8.95
CA CYS A 108 10.53 14.50 9.76
C CYS A 108 9.64 13.33 9.33
N LEU A 109 8.35 13.58 9.09
CA LEU A 109 7.45 12.56 8.56
C LEU A 109 7.87 12.10 7.17
N LEU A 110 8.13 13.02 6.24
CA LEU A 110 8.43 12.70 4.85
C LEU A 110 9.72 11.90 4.71
N LEU A 111 10.77 12.26 5.44
CA LEU A 111 12.03 11.55 5.45
C LEU A 111 11.86 10.13 6.02
N ALA A 112 11.24 10.02 7.20
CA ALA A 112 10.97 8.75 7.83
C ALA A 112 10.12 7.83 6.93
N TYR A 113 9.09 8.37 6.30
CA TYR A 113 8.24 7.67 5.33
C TYR A 113 9.03 7.17 4.11
N GLY A 114 9.92 8.00 3.57
CA GLY A 114 10.78 7.63 2.44
C GLY A 114 11.63 6.40 2.74
N PHE A 115 12.38 6.44 3.85
CA PHE A 115 13.23 5.32 4.29
C PHE A 115 12.41 4.10 4.71
N SER A 116 11.31 4.30 5.42
CA SER A 116 10.45 3.23 5.91
C SER A 116 9.90 2.35 4.79
N LYS A 117 9.63 2.90 3.61
CA LYS A 117 9.12 2.13 2.46
C LYS A 117 10.02 0.96 2.07
N PHE A 118 11.35 1.11 2.15
CA PHE A 118 12.29 0.04 1.82
C PHE A 118 12.14 -1.14 2.79
N PHE A 119 12.12 -0.85 4.07
CA PHE A 119 11.95 -1.88 5.11
C PHE A 119 10.54 -2.48 5.07
N ALA A 120 9.52 -1.64 4.91
CA ALA A 120 8.14 -2.07 4.82
C ALA A 120 7.90 -2.97 3.60
N ALA A 121 8.54 -2.72 2.45
CA ALA A 121 8.47 -3.58 1.28
C ALA A 121 9.02 -4.97 1.58
N THR A 122 10.24 -5.05 2.14
CA THR A 122 10.88 -6.33 2.50
C THR A 122 10.06 -7.13 3.52
N ILE A 123 9.44 -6.46 4.49
CA ILE A 123 8.56 -7.11 5.47
C ILE A 123 7.25 -7.54 4.79
N SER A 124 6.68 -6.67 3.95
CA SER A 124 5.42 -6.91 3.25
C SER A 124 5.46 -8.15 2.36
N ASP A 125 6.62 -8.44 1.73
CA ASP A 125 6.79 -9.63 0.87
C ASP A 125 6.60 -10.94 1.64
N ARG A 126 6.85 -10.93 2.95
CA ARG A 126 6.72 -12.08 3.86
C ARG A 126 5.50 -11.99 4.78
N ALA A 127 4.82 -10.85 4.79
CA ALA A 127 3.71 -10.58 5.69
C ALA A 127 2.36 -10.73 4.98
N ASN A 128 1.34 -11.09 5.73
CA ASN A 128 -0.03 -11.10 5.25
C ASN A 128 -0.56 -9.65 5.12
N ALA A 129 -0.85 -9.21 3.91
CA ALA A 129 -1.34 -7.87 3.62
C ALA A 129 -2.62 -7.52 4.40
N ARG A 130 -3.47 -8.53 4.69
CA ARG A 130 -4.70 -8.38 5.47
C ARG A 130 -4.46 -7.85 6.88
N PHE A 131 -3.31 -8.18 7.47
CA PHE A 131 -2.92 -7.72 8.81
C PHE A 131 -1.96 -6.54 8.74
N PHE A 132 -1.01 -6.59 7.81
CA PHE A 132 0.09 -5.63 7.75
C PHE A 132 -0.39 -4.21 7.45
N MET A 133 -1.30 -4.05 6.49
CA MET A 133 -1.84 -2.75 6.11
C MET A 133 -2.70 -2.10 7.21
N PRO A 134 -3.71 -2.79 7.79
CA PRO A 134 -4.45 -2.24 8.94
C PRO A 134 -3.59 -1.98 10.17
N LEU A 135 -2.59 -2.81 10.44
CA LEU A 135 -1.64 -2.57 11.54
C LEU A 135 -0.92 -1.23 11.36
N GLY A 136 -0.42 -0.96 10.15
CA GLY A 136 0.20 0.34 9.85
C GLY A 136 -0.74 1.51 10.07
N LEU A 137 -2.03 1.38 9.66
CA LEU A 137 -3.06 2.38 9.90
C LEU A 137 -3.32 2.61 11.39
N ILE A 138 -3.43 1.54 12.17
CA ILE A 138 -3.69 1.63 13.63
C ILE A 138 -2.50 2.31 14.31
N LEU A 139 -1.26 1.89 14.01
CA LEU A 139 -0.07 2.47 14.61
C LEU A 139 0.12 3.94 14.23
N SER A 140 -0.15 4.31 12.98
CA SER A 140 -0.15 5.69 12.51
C SER A 140 -1.27 6.51 13.18
N GLY A 141 -2.47 5.94 13.33
CA GLY A 141 -3.58 6.56 14.04
C GLY A 141 -3.26 6.80 15.52
N LEU A 142 -2.68 5.81 16.22
CA LEU A 142 -2.23 5.96 17.62
C LEU A 142 -1.21 7.10 17.76
N THR A 143 -0.28 7.21 16.82
CA THR A 143 0.69 8.32 16.84
C THR A 143 0.00 9.67 16.69
N ASN A 144 -1.02 9.77 15.84
CA ASN A 144 -1.82 11.01 15.70
C ASN A 144 -2.65 11.32 16.96
N ILE A 145 -3.17 10.29 17.65
CA ILE A 145 -3.81 10.49 18.96
C ILE A 145 -2.81 11.05 19.97
N LEU A 146 -1.58 10.48 20.02
CA LEU A 146 -0.54 10.97 20.92
C LEU A 146 -0.14 12.42 20.62
N ILE A 147 -0.09 12.81 19.35
CA ILE A 147 0.14 14.20 18.96
C ILE A 147 -0.99 15.08 19.51
N GLY A 148 -2.25 14.66 19.32
CA GLY A 148 -3.41 15.39 19.83
C GLY A 148 -3.40 15.56 21.36
N ILE A 149 -3.04 14.52 22.11
CA ILE A 149 -2.94 14.57 23.57
C ILE A 149 -1.78 15.47 24.04
N SER A 150 -0.65 15.45 23.34
CA SER A 150 0.53 16.28 23.68
C SER A 150 0.32 17.77 23.40
N ALA A 151 -0.84 18.15 22.85
CA ALA A 151 -1.21 19.52 22.56
C ALA A 151 -1.65 20.32 23.82
N ASP A 152 -1.90 19.66 24.94
CA ASP A 152 -2.27 20.31 26.22
C ASP A 152 -1.04 20.95 26.88
N GLY A 153 -0.62 22.12 26.37
CA GLY A 153 0.49 22.87 26.93
C GLY A 153 1.41 23.51 25.90
N THR A 154 2.62 23.86 26.29
CA THR A 154 3.64 24.41 25.39
C THR A 154 4.06 23.33 24.38
N ILE A 155 3.82 23.57 23.11
CA ILE A 155 4.16 22.62 22.04
C ILE A 155 5.68 22.44 22.00
N SER A 156 6.17 21.30 22.44
CA SER A 156 7.56 20.93 22.25
C SER A 156 7.78 20.50 20.80
N VAL A 157 8.48 21.32 20.02
CA VAL A 157 8.86 21.02 18.63
C VAL A 157 9.57 19.67 18.53
N SER A 158 10.42 19.35 19.50
CA SER A 158 11.17 18.09 19.52
C SER A 158 10.25 16.87 19.69
N ILE A 159 9.30 16.92 20.62
CA ILE A 159 8.33 15.83 20.82
C ILE A 159 7.47 15.65 19.58
N PHE A 160 6.99 16.76 19.03
CA PHE A 160 6.18 16.72 17.81
C PHE A 160 6.96 16.13 16.63
N ALA A 161 8.22 16.54 16.42
CA ALA A 161 9.09 16.00 15.37
C ALA A 161 9.36 14.49 15.55
N VAL A 162 9.57 14.02 16.78
CA VAL A 162 9.74 12.60 17.10
C VAL A 162 8.46 11.82 16.77
N LEU A 163 7.29 12.29 17.21
CA LEU A 163 6.02 11.64 16.92
C LEU A 163 5.74 11.62 15.40
N MET A 164 6.04 12.70 14.68
CA MET A 164 5.91 12.71 13.23
C MET A 164 6.89 11.78 12.52
N THR A 165 8.10 11.61 13.05
CA THR A 165 9.03 10.58 12.57
C THR A 165 8.46 9.18 12.75
N ILE A 166 7.92 8.86 13.91
CA ILE A 166 7.26 7.58 14.20
C ILE A 166 6.05 7.36 13.28
N ASN A 167 5.22 8.39 13.10
CA ASN A 167 4.12 8.35 12.14
C ASN A 167 4.61 8.04 10.73
N GLY A 168 5.68 8.70 10.26
CA GLY A 168 6.30 8.45 8.97
C GLY A 168 6.75 7.00 8.77
N ILE A 169 7.30 6.37 9.80
CA ILE A 169 7.66 4.95 9.77
C ILE A 169 6.42 4.08 9.50
N PHE A 170 5.33 4.29 10.22
CA PHE A 170 4.10 3.51 10.05
C PHE A 170 3.38 3.82 8.74
N GLN A 171 3.46 5.05 8.26
CA GLN A 171 2.94 5.45 6.95
C GLN A 171 3.57 4.69 5.78
N GLY A 172 4.82 4.23 5.94
CA GLY A 172 5.50 3.39 4.95
C GLY A 172 4.85 2.02 4.73
N MET A 173 4.03 1.54 5.69
CA MET A 173 3.35 0.24 5.61
C MET A 173 2.12 0.23 4.68
N GLY A 174 1.75 1.36 4.07
CA GLY A 174 0.54 1.45 3.24
C GLY A 174 0.72 0.96 1.81
N TRP A 175 1.74 1.44 1.11
CA TRP A 175 1.92 1.17 -0.33
C TRP A 175 2.39 -0.25 -0.65
N PRO A 176 3.42 -0.82 0.01
CA PRO A 176 3.96 -2.12 -0.37
C PRO A 176 2.93 -3.25 -0.34
N PRO A 177 2.12 -3.44 0.71
CA PRO A 177 1.11 -4.50 0.72
C PRO A 177 0.02 -4.29 -0.34
N ALA A 178 -0.36 -3.05 -0.65
CA ALA A 178 -1.33 -2.76 -1.70
C ALA A 178 -0.78 -3.12 -3.09
N GLY A 179 0.49 -2.76 -3.37
CA GLY A 179 1.19 -3.13 -4.60
C GLY A 179 1.28 -4.65 -4.78
N ARG A 180 1.65 -5.39 -3.73
CA ARG A 180 1.73 -6.86 -3.75
C ARG A 180 0.36 -7.50 -4.00
N VAL A 181 -0.68 -7.07 -3.28
CA VAL A 181 -2.06 -7.54 -3.48
C VAL A 181 -2.51 -7.28 -4.92
N MET A 182 -2.16 -6.11 -5.49
CA MET A 182 -2.48 -5.78 -6.87
C MET A 182 -1.84 -6.77 -7.85
N VAL A 183 -0.60 -7.20 -7.61
CA VAL A 183 0.08 -8.20 -8.45
C VAL A 183 -0.59 -9.55 -8.35
N HIS A 184 -1.01 -9.99 -7.16
CA HIS A 184 -1.61 -11.32 -6.96
C HIS A 184 -3.06 -11.45 -7.45
N TRP A 185 -3.82 -10.34 -7.50
CA TRP A 185 -5.24 -10.37 -7.82
C TRP A 185 -5.57 -9.87 -9.22
N PHE A 186 -4.63 -9.22 -9.92
CA PHE A 186 -4.88 -8.64 -11.24
C PHE A 186 -3.83 -9.06 -12.25
N SER A 187 -4.33 -9.56 -13.40
CA SER A 187 -3.55 -10.00 -14.53
C SER A 187 -2.62 -8.91 -15.07
N THR A 188 -1.50 -9.31 -15.64
CA THR A 188 -0.53 -8.39 -16.26
C THR A 188 -1.18 -7.49 -17.32
N SER A 189 -2.14 -8.01 -18.08
CA SER A 189 -2.85 -7.28 -19.13
C SER A 189 -3.75 -6.15 -18.62
N GLU A 190 -4.35 -6.29 -17.43
CA GLU A 190 -5.27 -5.30 -16.84
C GLU A 190 -4.64 -4.47 -15.71
N ARG A 191 -3.50 -4.92 -15.16
CA ARG A 191 -2.85 -4.36 -13.97
C ARG A 191 -2.55 -2.88 -14.10
N GLY A 192 -2.11 -2.43 -15.28
CA GLY A 192 -1.82 -1.01 -15.55
C GLY A 192 -3.04 -0.12 -15.34
N GLY A 193 -4.20 -0.48 -15.91
CA GLY A 193 -5.45 0.25 -15.73
C GLY A 193 -5.97 0.20 -14.29
N LYS A 194 -5.88 -0.96 -13.63
CA LYS A 194 -6.27 -1.11 -12.22
C LYS A 194 -5.39 -0.29 -11.29
N MET A 195 -4.07 -0.27 -11.52
CA MET A 195 -3.13 0.57 -10.77
C MET A 195 -3.41 2.05 -10.94
N ALA A 196 -3.72 2.51 -12.16
CA ALA A 196 -4.08 3.91 -12.43
C ALA A 196 -5.34 4.30 -11.66
N LEU A 197 -6.38 3.47 -11.68
CA LEU A 197 -7.61 3.70 -10.94
C LEU A 197 -7.39 3.68 -9.42
N TRP A 198 -6.63 2.69 -8.93
CA TRP A 198 -6.28 2.60 -7.51
C TRP A 198 -5.46 3.81 -7.04
N ASN A 199 -4.61 4.34 -7.91
CA ASN A 199 -3.78 5.50 -7.58
C ASN A 199 -4.60 6.78 -7.28
N ILE A 200 -5.88 6.83 -7.69
CA ILE A 200 -6.80 7.91 -7.30
C ILE A 200 -7.04 7.93 -5.78
N ALA A 201 -6.86 6.79 -5.09
CA ALA A 201 -7.10 6.68 -3.65
C ALA A 201 -6.36 7.74 -2.82
N HIS A 202 -5.11 8.07 -3.19
CA HIS A 202 -4.36 9.08 -2.45
C HIS A 202 -4.92 10.50 -2.63
N ASN A 203 -5.48 10.83 -3.78
CA ASN A 203 -6.12 12.13 -4.02
C ASN A 203 -7.45 12.23 -3.25
N VAL A 204 -8.24 11.13 -3.28
CA VAL A 204 -9.48 11.04 -2.48
C VAL A 204 -9.18 11.17 -0.99
N GLY A 205 -8.17 10.42 -0.48
CA GLY A 205 -7.75 10.52 0.90
C GLY A 205 -7.25 11.92 1.29
N GLY A 206 -6.48 12.56 0.41
CA GLY A 206 -6.00 13.93 0.63
C GLY A 206 -7.13 14.97 0.68
N ALA A 207 -8.09 14.89 -0.23
CA ALA A 207 -9.26 15.77 -0.25
C ALA A 207 -10.13 15.57 1.00
N LEU A 208 -10.41 14.31 1.37
CA LEU A 208 -11.15 14.00 2.59
C LEU A 208 -10.41 14.43 3.85
N SER A 209 -9.08 14.36 3.88
CA SER A 209 -8.29 14.87 5.00
C SER A 209 -8.56 16.36 5.24
N GLY A 210 -8.53 17.18 4.18
CA GLY A 210 -8.85 18.60 4.28
C GLY A 210 -10.24 18.86 4.83
N ALA A 211 -11.25 18.13 4.32
CA ALA A 211 -12.63 18.25 4.79
C ALA A 211 -12.80 17.84 6.27
N LEU A 212 -12.12 16.73 6.68
CA LEU A 212 -12.18 16.27 8.07
C LEU A 212 -11.48 17.23 9.05
N VAL A 213 -10.34 17.79 8.65
CA VAL A 213 -9.64 18.78 9.46
C VAL A 213 -10.45 20.05 9.59
N ALA A 214 -11.03 20.55 8.49
CA ALA A 214 -11.91 21.72 8.52
C ALA A 214 -13.12 21.49 9.44
N TYR A 215 -13.78 20.33 9.31
CA TYR A 215 -14.89 19.95 10.18
C TYR A 215 -14.46 19.87 11.65
N ALA A 216 -13.29 19.31 11.94
CA ALA A 216 -12.78 19.18 13.30
C ALA A 216 -12.53 20.56 13.94
N LEU A 217 -11.90 21.48 13.21
CA LEU A 217 -11.64 22.83 13.68
C LEU A 217 -12.93 23.64 13.88
N ASP A 218 -13.91 23.51 12.99
CA ASP A 218 -15.20 24.18 13.09
C ASP A 218 -16.01 23.68 14.30
N HIS A 219 -16.00 22.36 14.54
CA HIS A 219 -16.83 21.75 15.58
C HIS A 219 -16.19 21.74 16.97
N PHE A 220 -14.88 21.54 17.08
CA PHE A 220 -14.16 21.43 18.35
C PHE A 220 -13.40 22.71 18.73
N GLY A 221 -13.48 23.76 17.92
CA GLY A 221 -12.85 25.06 18.11
C GLY A 221 -11.71 25.31 17.14
N SER A 222 -11.69 26.50 16.55
CA SER A 222 -10.69 26.92 15.55
C SER A 222 -9.25 26.90 16.08
N ASP A 223 -9.08 27.17 17.38
CA ASP A 223 -7.77 27.21 18.05
C ASP A 223 -7.32 25.81 18.50
N ASN A 224 -8.23 24.84 18.49
CA ASN A 224 -7.96 23.46 18.90
C ASN A 224 -7.33 22.65 17.75
N TRP A 225 -6.09 23.01 17.39
CA TRP A 225 -5.35 22.30 16.35
C TRP A 225 -5.16 20.79 16.65
N ALA A 226 -5.23 20.38 17.92
CA ALA A 226 -5.19 18.97 18.32
C ALA A 226 -6.28 18.14 17.67
N SER A 227 -7.47 18.72 17.48
CA SER A 227 -8.62 18.05 16.87
C SER A 227 -8.34 17.59 15.44
N ALA A 228 -7.48 18.30 14.72
CA ALA A 228 -7.04 17.93 13.37
C ALA A 228 -6.21 16.64 13.31
N PHE A 229 -5.70 16.17 14.45
CA PHE A 229 -4.94 14.92 14.54
C PHE A 229 -5.79 13.78 15.09
N TRP A 230 -6.43 13.96 16.25
CA TRP A 230 -7.15 12.86 16.88
C TRP A 230 -8.46 12.51 16.15
N PHE A 231 -9.19 13.48 15.60
CA PHE A 231 -10.47 13.21 14.96
C PHE A 231 -10.34 12.37 13.67
N PRO A 232 -9.47 12.70 12.71
CA PRO A 232 -9.22 11.82 11.56
C PRO A 232 -8.64 10.47 11.98
N ALA A 233 -7.86 10.38 13.07
CA ALA A 233 -7.31 9.13 13.57
C ALA A 233 -8.39 8.17 14.05
N VAL A 234 -9.42 8.66 14.74
CA VAL A 234 -10.59 7.84 15.15
C VAL A 234 -11.28 7.24 13.91
N ILE A 235 -11.46 8.04 12.86
CA ILE A 235 -12.03 7.56 11.60
C ILE A 235 -11.12 6.49 10.96
N CYS A 236 -9.80 6.69 10.99
CA CYS A 236 -8.85 5.71 10.48
C CYS A 236 -8.92 4.37 11.21
N PHE A 237 -9.22 4.32 12.50
CA PHE A 237 -9.42 3.04 13.21
C PHE A 237 -10.61 2.27 12.66
N ILE A 238 -11.72 2.95 12.38
CA ILE A 238 -12.90 2.33 11.74
C ILE A 238 -12.53 1.81 10.36
N LEU A 239 -11.83 2.62 9.57
CA LEU A 239 -11.39 2.24 8.22
C LEU A 239 -10.34 1.13 8.24
N ALA A 240 -9.50 1.03 9.27
CA ALA A 240 -8.59 -0.09 9.46
C ALA A 240 -9.33 -1.40 9.68
N ILE A 241 -10.40 -1.39 10.47
CA ILE A 241 -11.28 -2.55 10.66
C ILE A 241 -11.93 -2.95 9.34
N ILE A 242 -12.48 -2.00 8.60
CA ILE A 242 -13.08 -2.25 7.28
C ILE A 242 -12.03 -2.84 6.32
N THR A 243 -10.84 -2.27 6.26
CA THR A 243 -9.72 -2.75 5.44
C THR A 243 -9.35 -4.20 5.80
N PHE A 244 -9.28 -4.53 7.08
CA PHE A 244 -9.01 -5.89 7.56
C PHE A 244 -10.04 -6.91 7.05
N PHE A 245 -11.31 -6.55 7.00
CA PHE A 245 -12.35 -7.45 6.49
C PHE A 245 -12.38 -7.53 4.96
N LEU A 246 -11.99 -6.50 4.25
CA LEU A 246 -12.04 -6.46 2.79
C LEU A 246 -10.78 -7.05 2.13
N VAL A 247 -9.59 -6.77 2.67
CA VAL A 247 -8.33 -7.21 2.07
C VAL A 247 -8.11 -8.71 2.25
N ARG A 248 -7.66 -9.37 1.18
CA ARG A 248 -7.12 -10.74 1.14
C ARG A 248 -5.76 -10.70 0.49
N ASP A 249 -4.83 -11.49 1.01
CA ASP A 249 -3.44 -11.46 0.59
C ASP A 249 -3.27 -11.93 -0.86
N ASN A 250 -3.66 -13.14 -1.12
CA ASN A 250 -3.59 -13.77 -2.44
C ASN A 250 -4.78 -14.72 -2.68
N PRO A 251 -5.09 -15.07 -3.95
CA PRO A 251 -6.17 -15.99 -4.30
C PRO A 251 -5.99 -17.39 -3.70
N GLN A 252 -4.76 -17.91 -3.70
CA GLN A 252 -4.46 -19.27 -3.25
C GLN A 252 -4.80 -19.47 -1.77
N SER A 253 -4.68 -18.44 -0.93
CA SER A 253 -5.10 -18.48 0.47
C SER A 253 -6.61 -18.63 0.66
N MET A 254 -7.38 -18.40 -0.41
CA MET A 254 -8.84 -18.57 -0.44
C MET A 254 -9.27 -19.86 -1.15
N GLY A 255 -8.32 -20.71 -1.59
CA GLY A 255 -8.57 -21.91 -2.37
C GLY A 255 -8.96 -21.60 -3.82
N LEU A 256 -8.43 -20.50 -4.36
CA LEU A 256 -8.61 -20.10 -5.75
C LEU A 256 -7.32 -20.31 -6.52
N PRO A 257 -7.36 -20.54 -7.85
CA PRO A 257 -6.17 -20.60 -8.67
C PRO A 257 -5.44 -19.25 -8.67
N SER A 258 -4.20 -19.23 -9.12
CA SER A 258 -3.46 -17.97 -9.34
C SER A 258 -4.17 -17.12 -10.39
N ILE A 259 -3.85 -15.82 -10.45
CA ILE A 259 -4.48 -14.93 -11.46
C ILE A 259 -4.01 -15.30 -12.87
N GLU A 260 -2.79 -15.76 -12.99
CA GLU A 260 -2.18 -16.22 -14.24
C GLU A 260 -2.93 -17.46 -14.77
N GLU A 261 -3.22 -18.44 -13.90
CA GLU A 261 -4.01 -19.63 -14.26
C GLU A 261 -5.46 -19.25 -14.59
N TYR A 262 -6.08 -18.38 -13.80
CA TYR A 262 -7.48 -17.97 -13.98
C TYR A 262 -7.69 -17.16 -15.27
N HIS A 263 -6.74 -16.31 -15.64
CA HIS A 263 -6.79 -15.45 -16.83
C HIS A 263 -6.11 -16.07 -18.06
N ASN A 264 -5.49 -17.25 -17.89
CA ASN A 264 -4.67 -17.89 -18.93
C ASN A 264 -3.58 -16.94 -19.48
N ASP A 265 -2.94 -16.20 -18.56
CA ASP A 265 -1.82 -15.30 -18.88
C ASP A 265 -0.61 -16.13 -19.33
N PRO A 266 0.30 -15.56 -20.14
CA PRO A 266 1.60 -16.20 -20.42
C PRO A 266 2.30 -16.54 -19.11
N ALA A 267 2.89 -17.73 -19.05
CA ALA A 267 3.66 -18.14 -17.88
C ALA A 267 4.68 -17.05 -17.51
N PRO A 268 4.86 -16.74 -16.21
CA PRO A 268 5.90 -15.83 -15.78
C PRO A 268 7.24 -16.27 -16.40
N VAL A 269 8.00 -15.30 -16.89
CA VAL A 269 9.36 -15.59 -17.35
C VAL A 269 10.09 -16.29 -16.21
N GLU A 270 10.56 -17.51 -16.45
CA GLU A 270 11.31 -18.27 -15.45
C GLU A 270 12.48 -17.39 -14.97
N ILE A 271 12.42 -17.06 -13.69
CA ILE A 271 13.51 -16.34 -13.04
C ILE A 271 14.67 -17.34 -12.96
N ASP A 272 15.81 -17.02 -13.60
CA ASP A 272 17.02 -17.83 -13.55
C ASP A 272 17.29 -18.23 -12.09
N GLU A 273 17.65 -19.51 -11.88
CA GLU A 273 17.98 -20.00 -10.53
C GLU A 273 19.10 -19.19 -9.87
N ALA A 274 19.98 -18.62 -10.68
CA ALA A 274 21.01 -17.68 -10.25
C ALA A 274 20.43 -16.41 -9.61
N ASP A 275 19.29 -15.90 -10.11
CA ASP A 275 18.62 -14.70 -9.57
C ASP A 275 17.90 -14.99 -8.23
N LYS A 276 17.52 -16.25 -7.96
CA LYS A 276 16.90 -16.66 -6.68
C LYS A 276 17.88 -16.64 -5.51
N THR A 277 19.17 -16.78 -5.78
CA THR A 277 20.24 -16.81 -4.77
C THR A 277 20.91 -15.45 -4.56
N GLU A 278 20.59 -14.45 -5.39
CA GLU A 278 21.18 -13.11 -5.30
C GLU A 278 20.78 -12.39 -3.99
N SER A 279 21.78 -11.76 -3.37
CA SER A 279 21.51 -10.83 -2.26
C SER A 279 20.69 -9.63 -2.76
N THR A 280 19.79 -9.08 -1.92
CA THR A 280 18.99 -7.87 -2.21
C THR A 280 19.85 -6.73 -2.79
N TRP A 281 21.07 -6.57 -2.31
CA TRP A 281 21.99 -5.55 -2.83
C TRP A 281 22.49 -5.84 -4.24
N GLN A 282 22.76 -7.11 -4.57
CA GLN A 282 23.16 -7.53 -5.92
C GLN A 282 22.03 -7.30 -6.91
N THR A 283 20.80 -7.65 -6.53
CA THR A 283 19.58 -7.39 -7.32
C THR A 283 19.39 -5.89 -7.59
N ILE A 284 19.50 -5.04 -6.56
CA ILE A 284 19.40 -3.57 -6.71
C ILE A 284 20.48 -3.07 -7.68
N ARG A 285 21.72 -3.50 -7.50
CA ARG A 285 22.84 -3.06 -8.33
C ARG A 285 22.68 -3.49 -9.79
N ARG A 286 22.25 -4.74 -10.04
CA ARG A 286 22.14 -5.32 -11.38
C ARG A 286 20.92 -4.81 -12.14
N HIS A 287 19.75 -4.84 -11.51
CA HIS A 287 18.47 -4.57 -12.17
C HIS A 287 18.02 -3.10 -12.07
N ILE A 288 18.49 -2.36 -11.09
CA ILE A 288 18.10 -0.96 -10.89
C ILE A 288 19.23 -0.01 -11.30
N LEU A 289 20.38 -0.07 -10.63
CA LEU A 289 21.46 0.91 -10.84
C LEU A 289 22.17 0.78 -12.19
N ARG A 290 22.20 -0.41 -12.76
CA ARG A 290 22.77 -0.65 -14.11
C ARG A 290 21.76 -0.44 -15.24
N ASN A 291 20.48 -0.30 -14.93
CA ASN A 291 19.46 -0.04 -15.93
C ASN A 291 19.30 1.48 -16.12
N PRO A 292 19.75 2.07 -17.24
CA PRO A 292 19.72 3.51 -17.45
C PRO A 292 18.29 4.05 -17.43
N THR A 293 17.31 3.30 -17.94
CA THR A 293 15.90 3.70 -17.91
C THR A 293 15.40 3.87 -16.49
N MET A 294 15.73 2.93 -15.57
CA MET A 294 15.36 3.02 -14.17
C MET A 294 16.02 4.21 -13.48
N VAL A 295 17.29 4.48 -13.79
CA VAL A 295 18.02 5.63 -13.25
C VAL A 295 17.40 6.94 -13.72
N TYR A 296 17.09 7.09 -15.03
CA TYR A 296 16.43 8.29 -15.56
C TYR A 296 15.03 8.49 -14.95
N LEU A 297 14.24 7.42 -14.81
CA LEU A 297 12.93 7.48 -14.16
C LEU A 297 13.06 7.89 -12.69
N ALA A 298 14.01 7.33 -11.96
CA ALA A 298 14.25 7.70 -10.56
C ALA A 298 14.63 9.19 -10.46
N PHE A 299 15.51 9.68 -11.32
CA PHE A 299 15.91 11.08 -11.35
C PHE A 299 14.75 12.01 -11.70
N ALA A 300 13.95 11.69 -12.73
CA ALA A 300 12.76 12.45 -13.08
C ALA A 300 11.76 12.51 -11.91
N ASN A 301 11.57 11.38 -11.19
CA ASN A 301 10.71 11.37 -10.03
C ASN A 301 11.15 12.30 -8.90
N VAL A 302 12.45 12.51 -8.70
CA VAL A 302 12.97 13.48 -7.71
C VAL A 302 12.35 14.86 -7.96
N PHE A 303 12.39 15.35 -9.20
CA PHE A 303 11.83 16.68 -9.53
C PHE A 303 10.30 16.71 -9.40
N VAL A 304 9.63 15.70 -9.92
CA VAL A 304 8.15 15.59 -9.84
C VAL A 304 7.68 15.61 -8.39
N TYR A 305 8.31 14.81 -7.53
CA TYR A 305 7.90 14.74 -6.13
C TYR A 305 8.33 15.94 -5.31
N THR A 306 9.49 16.55 -5.59
CA THR A 306 9.92 17.81 -4.96
C THR A 306 8.89 18.91 -5.22
N LEU A 307 8.49 19.10 -6.48
CA LEU A 307 7.48 20.09 -6.85
C LEU A 307 6.13 19.76 -6.21
N ARG A 308 5.67 18.50 -6.32
CA ARG A 308 4.39 18.04 -5.78
C ARG A 308 4.29 18.26 -4.27
N TYR A 309 5.26 17.78 -3.51
CA TYR A 309 5.24 17.91 -2.04
C TYR A 309 5.47 19.34 -1.58
N GLY A 310 6.28 20.11 -2.29
CA GLY A 310 6.43 21.54 -2.04
C GLY A 310 5.07 22.25 -2.12
N ILE A 311 4.34 22.06 -3.21
CA ILE A 311 3.01 22.67 -3.38
C ILE A 311 2.03 22.15 -2.31
N VAL A 312 1.87 20.83 -2.16
CA VAL A 312 0.89 20.25 -1.23
C VAL A 312 1.15 20.67 0.21
N SER A 313 2.41 20.78 0.63
CA SER A 313 2.77 21.12 2.01
C SER A 313 2.60 22.60 2.32
N TRP A 314 2.85 23.49 1.36
CA TRP A 314 2.90 24.93 1.63
C TRP A 314 1.72 25.71 1.05
N ALA A 315 0.96 25.14 0.09
CA ALA A 315 -0.18 25.84 -0.50
C ALA A 315 -1.22 26.30 0.53
N PRO A 316 -1.63 25.51 1.53
CA PRO A 316 -2.62 25.97 2.53
C PRO A 316 -2.14 27.22 3.27
N LEU A 317 -0.88 27.22 3.72
CA LEU A 317 -0.29 28.36 4.40
C LEU A 317 -0.12 29.59 3.49
N TYR A 318 0.31 29.37 2.24
CA TYR A 318 0.45 30.44 1.25
C TYR A 318 -0.90 31.08 0.92
N LEU A 319 -1.93 30.27 0.69
CA LEU A 319 -3.29 30.75 0.41
C LEU A 319 -3.85 31.55 1.60
N ALA A 320 -3.62 31.10 2.83
CA ALA A 320 -4.08 31.78 4.02
C ALA A 320 -3.37 33.14 4.22
N GLN A 321 -2.06 33.22 4.07
CA GLN A 321 -1.27 34.38 4.41
C GLN A 321 -1.15 35.40 3.28
N VAL A 322 -1.06 34.96 2.01
CA VAL A 322 -0.77 35.82 0.87
C VAL A 322 -2.04 36.25 0.14
N LEU A 323 -2.97 35.32 -0.06
CA LEU A 323 -4.20 35.60 -0.82
C LEU A 323 -5.37 35.97 0.07
N SER A 324 -5.23 35.95 1.39
CA SER A 324 -6.27 36.32 2.36
C SER A 324 -7.61 35.63 2.11
N LEU A 325 -7.58 34.41 1.51
CA LEU A 325 -8.79 33.69 1.10
C LEU A 325 -9.68 33.26 2.27
N ILE A 326 -9.19 33.40 3.51
CA ILE A 326 -9.99 33.17 4.73
C ILE A 326 -11.13 34.20 4.84
N HIS A 327 -10.99 35.40 4.25
CA HIS A 327 -11.99 36.46 4.29
C HIS A 327 -13.13 36.30 3.26
N ILE A 328 -13.07 35.32 2.36
CA ILE A 328 -14.17 35.09 1.41
C ILE A 328 -15.41 34.49 2.09
N SER A 329 -15.29 33.95 3.30
CA SER A 329 -16.40 33.41 4.08
C SER A 329 -17.06 34.38 5.06
N GLU A 330 -16.52 35.61 5.26
CA GLU A 330 -17.25 36.63 5.99
C GLU A 330 -18.30 37.26 5.06
N PRO A 331 -19.62 37.08 5.38
CA PRO A 331 -20.63 37.85 4.70
C PRO A 331 -20.32 39.31 4.99
N THR A 332 -20.13 40.11 3.94
CA THR A 332 -20.03 41.56 4.02
C THR A 332 -21.02 42.09 5.05
N ARG A 333 -20.55 42.42 6.26
CA ARG A 333 -21.31 43.25 7.21
C ARG A 333 -21.58 44.54 6.48
N ARG A 334 -22.79 44.68 5.95
CA ARG A 334 -23.31 45.97 5.53
C ARG A 334 -23.27 46.86 6.74
N THR A 335 -22.36 47.83 6.78
CA THR A 335 -22.43 48.94 7.69
C THR A 335 -23.80 49.60 7.45
N PRO A 336 -24.70 49.73 8.45
CA PRO A 336 -25.89 50.52 8.28
C PRO A 336 -25.43 51.97 8.12
N ILE A 337 -25.93 52.64 7.07
CA ILE A 337 -25.87 54.09 6.87
C ILE A 337 -26.76 54.77 7.87
#